data_9130f6554dfd954d630a62cfb33512b1
#
_entry.id   9130f6554dfd954d630a62cfb33512b1
#
_cell.length_a   1.000
_cell.length_b   1.000
_cell.length_c   1.000
_cell.angle_alpha   90.00
_cell.angle_beta   90.00
_cell.angle_gamma   90.00
#
_symmetry.space_group_name_H-M   'P 1'
#
loop_
_entity.id
_entity.type
_entity.pdbx_description
1 polymer ?
#
loop_
_entity_poly.entity_id
_entity_poly.type
_entity_poly.pdbx_seq_one_letter_code
_entity_poly.pdbx_strand_id
1 'polypeptide(L)'
;MKIIFAGGGTGGHLMAGLSIAQEISSRFPDTRVIFFGTDRNKESRYIEESNYEFKPIMACKPTSFIRLPLFAFASLIGIIHSLINLFIIKPDIIIGLGGYGSALPVVAAYIIGIPIVLIEPNVIPGRANLKMERWADAVLCHWESSKKRFKKGEVAVTGVPIRSGILENQTEVDNNPFGLDSQKKTLLIMGGSQGAQTINKVMLQSIPKLQTLVPSLQIIHLTGKHGYQEAKEVYNGTGINSFVSEFYNDIGAAYKLSDLVISRSGANTIAEITAVGIPAILIPYPYATDNHQYWNAYELSSAGGALIIKQEELDPERVTKIVSDLLMNDERLDDMKKINRSLSKPFAAARVVDKICQTLKEKKVKKNVFGFVRPV
;
A
#
# COMPACT_ATOMS: atom_id res chain seq x y z
N MET A 1 20.54 -16.80 3.97
CA MET A 1 19.12 -17.12 3.76
C MET A 1 18.70 -16.66 2.37
N LYS A 2 17.73 -17.36 1.73
CA LYS A 2 17.19 -16.94 0.42
C LYS A 2 15.67 -16.76 0.54
N ILE A 3 15.18 -15.60 0.21
CA ILE A 3 13.75 -15.23 0.32
C ILE A 3 13.23 -14.81 -1.04
N ILE A 4 12.05 -15.32 -1.42
CA ILE A 4 11.34 -14.88 -2.62
C ILE A 4 10.10 -14.10 -2.21
N PHE A 5 9.96 -12.89 -2.74
CA PHE A 5 8.72 -12.14 -2.75
C PHE A 5 7.98 -12.39 -4.06
N ALA A 6 6.76 -12.88 -4.00
CA ALA A 6 5.96 -13.20 -5.18
C ALA A 6 4.76 -12.28 -5.30
N GLY A 7 4.63 -11.63 -6.44
CA GLY A 7 3.57 -10.67 -6.71
C GLY A 7 4.08 -9.23 -6.68
N GLY A 8 3.17 -8.28 -6.67
CA GLY A 8 3.52 -6.86 -6.70
C GLY A 8 2.77 -6.06 -7.78
N GLY A 9 1.91 -6.70 -8.56
CA GLY A 9 1.21 -6.12 -9.73
C GLY A 9 0.46 -4.79 -9.52
N THR A 10 0.48 -4.25 -8.32
CA THR A 10 0.08 -2.88 -7.99
C THR A 10 1.15 -2.23 -7.14
N GLY A 11 1.36 -0.90 -7.30
CA GLY A 11 2.37 -0.16 -6.54
C GLY A 11 2.27 -0.38 -5.02
N GLY A 12 1.07 -0.55 -4.47
CA GLY A 12 0.88 -0.80 -3.04
C GLY A 12 1.48 -2.12 -2.55
N HIS A 13 1.20 -3.22 -3.23
CA HIS A 13 1.77 -4.52 -2.86
C HIS A 13 3.30 -4.53 -2.95
N LEU A 14 3.84 -3.91 -4.00
CA LEU A 14 5.28 -3.82 -4.20
C LEU A 14 5.97 -3.02 -3.09
N MET A 15 5.44 -1.84 -2.74
CA MET A 15 6.04 -0.99 -1.70
C MET A 15 6.08 -1.68 -0.33
N ALA A 16 5.01 -2.40 0.04
CA ALA A 16 5.01 -3.22 1.26
C ALA A 16 6.10 -4.31 1.20
N GLY A 17 6.23 -4.99 0.05
CA GLY A 17 7.29 -5.99 -0.18
C GLY A 17 8.69 -5.41 -0.05
N LEU A 18 8.94 -4.23 -0.64
CA LEU A 18 10.25 -3.54 -0.55
C LEU A 18 10.56 -3.12 0.89
N SER A 19 9.58 -2.62 1.65
CA SER A 19 9.78 -2.27 3.06
C SER A 19 10.12 -3.49 3.93
N ILE A 20 9.49 -4.65 3.66
CA ILE A 20 9.85 -5.92 4.33
C ILE A 20 11.26 -6.36 3.93
N ALA A 21 11.61 -6.24 2.66
CA ALA A 21 12.92 -6.61 2.15
C ALA A 21 14.03 -5.77 2.76
N GLN A 22 13.82 -4.46 2.91
CA GLN A 22 14.75 -3.54 3.58
C GLN A 22 14.97 -3.94 5.05
N GLU A 23 13.90 -4.22 5.79
CA GLU A 23 14.00 -4.69 7.18
C GLU A 23 14.75 -6.02 7.29
N ILE A 24 14.50 -6.96 6.36
CA ILE A 24 15.23 -8.22 6.29
C ILE A 24 16.73 -7.98 6.04
N SER A 25 17.06 -7.14 5.05
CA SER A 25 18.45 -6.84 4.69
C SER A 25 19.20 -6.13 5.81
N SER A 26 18.52 -5.26 6.55
CA SER A 26 19.09 -4.58 7.73
C SER A 26 19.41 -5.57 8.86
N ARG A 27 18.52 -6.53 9.15
CA ARG A 27 18.72 -7.50 10.23
C ARG A 27 19.59 -8.69 9.84
N PHE A 28 19.57 -9.05 8.57
CA PHE A 28 20.23 -10.23 8.02
C PHE A 28 20.96 -9.89 6.70
N PRO A 29 22.11 -9.20 6.75
CA PRO A 29 22.81 -8.67 5.56
C PRO A 29 23.15 -9.74 4.51
N ASP A 30 23.41 -10.98 4.92
CA ASP A 30 23.74 -12.10 4.01
C ASP A 30 22.49 -12.76 3.38
N THR A 31 21.32 -12.14 3.49
CA THR A 31 20.09 -12.67 2.90
C THR A 31 19.97 -12.26 1.44
N ARG A 32 19.85 -13.25 0.56
CA ARG A 32 19.51 -13.00 -0.85
C ARG A 32 18.01 -12.83 -0.99
N VAL A 33 17.58 -11.65 -1.41
CA VAL A 33 16.18 -11.29 -1.66
C VAL A 33 15.91 -11.24 -3.16
N ILE A 34 14.86 -11.93 -3.62
CA ILE A 34 14.50 -12.03 -5.03
C ILE A 34 13.00 -11.72 -5.16
N PHE A 35 12.65 -10.86 -6.11
CA PHE A 35 11.25 -10.54 -6.42
C PHE A 35 10.81 -11.28 -7.68
N PHE A 36 9.70 -12.02 -7.57
CA PHE A 36 8.99 -12.62 -8.69
C PHE A 36 7.80 -11.74 -9.07
N GLY A 37 7.78 -11.20 -10.29
CA GLY A 37 6.73 -10.31 -10.76
C GLY A 37 6.40 -10.52 -12.23
N THR A 38 5.35 -9.86 -12.71
CA THR A 38 4.90 -9.96 -14.12
C THR A 38 5.47 -8.87 -15.02
N ASP A 39 6.18 -7.92 -14.46
CA ASP A 39 6.75 -6.72 -15.09
C ASP A 39 5.77 -5.86 -15.91
N ARG A 40 4.46 -6.03 -15.69
CA ARG A 40 3.42 -5.31 -16.45
C ARG A 40 3.37 -3.82 -16.14
N ASN A 41 3.82 -3.41 -14.96
CA ASN A 41 3.78 -2.03 -14.46
C ASN A 41 5.18 -1.47 -14.20
N LYS A 42 6.20 -1.95 -14.91
CA LYS A 42 7.62 -1.57 -14.71
C LYS A 42 8.08 -1.80 -13.26
N GLU A 43 7.60 -2.88 -12.66
CA GLU A 43 7.95 -3.28 -11.29
C GLU A 43 9.45 -3.53 -11.16
N SER A 44 10.06 -4.11 -12.21
CA SER A 44 11.49 -4.36 -12.32
C SER A 44 12.32 -3.13 -11.98
N ARG A 45 11.95 -1.96 -12.53
CA ARG A 45 12.69 -0.72 -12.31
C ARG A 45 12.77 -0.34 -10.81
N TYR A 46 11.64 -0.36 -10.10
CA TYR A 46 11.63 -0.01 -8.66
C TYR A 46 12.39 -1.02 -7.80
N ILE A 47 12.38 -2.30 -8.21
CA ILE A 47 13.07 -3.37 -7.49
C ILE A 47 14.58 -3.25 -7.71
N GLU A 48 15.02 -3.01 -8.94
CA GLU A 48 16.41 -2.83 -9.31
C GLU A 48 17.01 -1.55 -8.71
N GLU A 49 16.27 -0.43 -8.73
CA GLU A 49 16.64 0.82 -8.06
C GLU A 49 16.81 0.63 -6.53
N SER A 50 16.15 -0.39 -5.96
CA SER A 50 16.30 -0.79 -4.55
C SER A 50 17.40 -1.84 -4.31
N ASN A 51 18.22 -2.16 -5.31
CA ASN A 51 19.31 -3.15 -5.29
C ASN A 51 18.85 -4.60 -4.98
N TYR A 52 17.60 -4.97 -5.36
CA TYR A 52 17.12 -6.33 -5.28
C TYR A 52 17.04 -7.00 -6.65
N GLU A 53 17.14 -8.34 -6.64
CA GLU A 53 17.03 -9.15 -7.86
C GLU A 53 15.56 -9.25 -8.30
N PHE A 54 15.29 -8.95 -9.56
CA PHE A 54 13.98 -9.18 -10.18
C PHE A 54 14.02 -10.37 -11.14
N LYS A 55 13.01 -11.24 -11.04
CA LYS A 55 12.79 -12.34 -12.01
C LYS A 55 11.36 -12.28 -12.56
N PRO A 56 11.21 -12.09 -13.88
CA PRO A 56 9.91 -12.12 -14.49
C PRO A 56 9.32 -13.53 -14.44
N ILE A 57 8.03 -13.61 -14.09
CA ILE A 57 7.26 -14.85 -14.11
C ILE A 57 6.11 -14.78 -15.08
N MET A 58 5.78 -15.92 -15.68
CA MET A 58 4.60 -16.02 -16.53
C MET A 58 3.34 -16.12 -15.66
N ALA A 59 2.51 -15.08 -15.68
CA ALA A 59 1.21 -15.10 -15.05
C ALA A 59 0.15 -14.47 -15.96
N CYS A 60 -0.96 -15.17 -16.16
CA CYS A 60 -2.08 -14.69 -16.95
C CYS A 60 -3.24 -14.24 -16.07
N LYS A 61 -3.87 -13.13 -16.44
CA LYS A 61 -5.11 -12.66 -15.80
C LYS A 61 -6.30 -13.39 -16.44
N PRO A 62 -7.23 -13.97 -15.65
CA PRO A 62 -8.44 -14.54 -16.23
C PRO A 62 -9.28 -13.41 -16.85
N THR A 63 -9.49 -13.46 -18.17
CA THR A 63 -10.14 -12.37 -18.92
C THR A 63 -11.56 -12.67 -19.36
N SER A 64 -11.97 -13.96 -19.45
CA SER A 64 -13.33 -14.37 -19.89
C SER A 64 -13.54 -15.86 -19.67
N PHE A 65 -14.78 -16.29 -19.45
CA PHE A 65 -15.16 -17.71 -19.35
C PHE A 65 -14.85 -18.48 -20.66
N ILE A 66 -14.95 -17.83 -21.82
CA ILE A 66 -14.68 -18.45 -23.14
C ILE A 66 -13.20 -18.82 -23.28
N ARG A 67 -12.30 -18.17 -22.53
CA ARG A 67 -10.85 -18.43 -22.54
C ARG A 67 -10.36 -19.31 -21.39
N LEU A 68 -11.28 -19.99 -20.69
CA LEU A 68 -10.94 -20.80 -19.53
C LEU A 68 -9.91 -21.92 -19.81
N PRO A 69 -10.01 -22.70 -20.94
CA PRO A 69 -8.99 -23.69 -21.27
C PRO A 69 -7.61 -23.08 -21.52
N LEU A 70 -7.57 -21.95 -22.22
CA LEU A 70 -6.32 -21.24 -22.51
C LEU A 70 -5.70 -20.67 -21.21
N PHE A 71 -6.55 -20.17 -20.31
CA PHE A 71 -6.11 -19.71 -19.00
C PHE A 71 -5.55 -20.86 -18.14
N ALA A 72 -6.20 -22.03 -18.16
CA ALA A 72 -5.73 -23.23 -17.45
C ALA A 72 -4.38 -23.70 -17.98
N PHE A 73 -4.21 -23.75 -19.31
CA PHE A 73 -2.95 -24.12 -19.97
C PHE A 73 -1.83 -23.10 -19.66
N ALA A 74 -2.11 -21.81 -19.77
CA ALA A 74 -1.15 -20.78 -19.42
C ALA A 74 -0.77 -20.78 -17.92
N SER A 75 -1.73 -21.12 -17.05
CA SER A 75 -1.47 -21.27 -15.62
C SER A 75 -0.59 -22.48 -15.33
N LEU A 76 -0.79 -23.59 -16.03
CA LEU A 76 0.07 -24.77 -15.92
C LEU A 76 1.51 -24.46 -16.33
N ILE A 77 1.71 -23.77 -17.45
CA ILE A 77 3.04 -23.32 -17.90
C ILE A 77 3.66 -22.41 -16.85
N GLY A 78 2.89 -21.46 -16.28
CA GLY A 78 3.39 -20.55 -15.25
C GLY A 78 3.76 -21.28 -13.95
N ILE A 79 3.03 -22.33 -13.57
CA ILE A 79 3.39 -23.19 -12.42
C ILE A 79 4.70 -23.94 -12.72
N ILE A 80 4.84 -24.55 -13.90
CA ILE A 80 6.06 -25.26 -14.30
C ILE A 80 7.26 -24.30 -14.31
N HIS A 81 7.10 -23.11 -14.90
CA HIS A 81 8.14 -22.08 -14.89
C HIS A 81 8.54 -21.67 -13.46
N SER A 82 7.54 -21.48 -12.59
CA SER A 82 7.79 -21.19 -11.16
C SER A 82 8.50 -22.35 -10.46
N LEU A 83 8.11 -23.60 -10.70
CA LEU A 83 8.78 -24.79 -10.14
C LEU A 83 10.25 -24.85 -10.54
N ILE A 84 10.55 -24.67 -11.83
CA ILE A 84 11.94 -24.66 -12.34
C ILE A 84 12.78 -23.61 -11.59
N ASN A 85 12.25 -22.38 -11.49
CA ASN A 85 12.96 -21.32 -10.79
C ASN A 85 13.16 -21.63 -9.29
N LEU A 86 12.14 -22.17 -8.61
CA LEU A 86 12.24 -22.57 -7.21
C LEU A 86 13.24 -23.70 -6.97
N PHE A 87 13.32 -24.68 -7.88
CA PHE A 87 14.33 -25.75 -7.82
C PHE A 87 15.77 -25.24 -8.01
N ILE A 88 15.96 -24.26 -8.91
CA ILE A 88 17.28 -23.65 -9.16
C ILE A 88 17.70 -22.77 -7.96
N ILE A 89 16.81 -21.91 -7.47
CA ILE A 89 17.10 -20.93 -6.43
C ILE A 89 17.19 -21.61 -5.05
N LYS A 90 16.32 -22.59 -4.78
CA LYS A 90 16.15 -23.28 -3.49
C LYS A 90 15.94 -22.27 -2.35
N PRO A 91 14.84 -21.48 -2.38
CA PRO A 91 14.57 -20.50 -1.34
C PRO A 91 14.18 -21.18 -0.03
N ASP A 92 14.49 -20.53 1.08
CA ASP A 92 14.07 -20.95 2.42
C ASP A 92 12.58 -20.70 2.66
N ILE A 93 12.01 -19.64 2.03
CA ILE A 93 10.63 -19.23 2.18
C ILE A 93 10.18 -18.40 0.98
N ILE A 94 8.88 -18.44 0.69
CA ILE A 94 8.20 -17.53 -0.25
C ILE A 94 7.19 -16.64 0.47
N ILE A 95 7.17 -15.36 0.11
CA ILE A 95 6.27 -14.35 0.64
C ILE A 95 5.35 -13.90 -0.48
N GLY A 96 4.07 -14.27 -0.40
CA GLY A 96 3.05 -13.85 -1.35
C GLY A 96 2.52 -12.45 -1.00
N LEU A 97 2.78 -11.48 -1.88
CA LEU A 97 2.32 -10.10 -1.72
C LEU A 97 0.87 -9.88 -2.18
N GLY A 98 0.25 -10.89 -2.77
CA GLY A 98 -1.09 -10.80 -3.35
C GLY A 98 -1.09 -10.53 -4.86
N GLY A 99 -2.30 -10.53 -5.42
CA GLY A 99 -2.51 -10.38 -6.85
C GLY A 99 -2.22 -11.65 -7.67
N TYR A 100 -2.37 -11.55 -8.99
CA TYR A 100 -2.18 -12.71 -9.89
C TYR A 100 -0.72 -13.17 -9.95
N GLY A 101 0.22 -12.24 -9.81
CA GLY A 101 1.64 -12.54 -9.84
C GLY A 101 2.12 -13.39 -8.68
N SER A 102 1.39 -13.44 -7.56
CA SER A 102 1.75 -14.27 -6.41
C SER A 102 1.22 -15.69 -6.49
N ALA A 103 0.08 -15.92 -7.17
CA ALA A 103 -0.67 -17.17 -7.07
C ALA A 103 0.13 -18.38 -7.59
N LEU A 104 0.73 -18.29 -8.78
CA LEU A 104 1.42 -19.41 -9.40
C LEU A 104 2.71 -19.80 -8.66
N PRO A 105 3.60 -18.84 -8.25
CA PRO A 105 4.75 -19.16 -7.41
C PRO A 105 4.37 -19.74 -6.04
N VAL A 106 3.28 -19.26 -5.42
CA VAL A 106 2.79 -19.80 -4.13
C VAL A 106 2.31 -21.24 -4.30
N VAL A 107 1.56 -21.56 -5.37
CA VAL A 107 1.17 -22.94 -5.68
C VAL A 107 2.38 -23.83 -5.92
N ALA A 108 3.35 -23.35 -6.69
CA ALA A 108 4.59 -24.09 -6.95
C ALA A 108 5.37 -24.35 -5.65
N ALA A 109 5.48 -23.35 -4.77
CA ALA A 109 6.13 -23.50 -3.46
C ALA A 109 5.41 -24.52 -2.57
N TYR A 110 4.07 -24.51 -2.58
CA TYR A 110 3.28 -25.52 -1.87
C TYR A 110 3.59 -26.93 -2.35
N ILE A 111 3.63 -27.17 -3.67
CA ILE A 111 3.91 -28.48 -4.27
C ILE A 111 5.25 -29.05 -3.80
N ILE A 112 6.30 -28.21 -3.70
CA ILE A 112 7.65 -28.67 -3.33
C ILE A 112 7.99 -28.45 -1.84
N GLY A 113 7.02 -28.05 -1.03
CA GLY A 113 7.19 -28.00 0.43
C GLY A 113 7.93 -26.78 0.97
N ILE A 114 8.10 -25.72 0.19
CA ILE A 114 8.67 -24.45 0.66
C ILE A 114 7.69 -23.75 1.59
N PRO A 115 8.12 -23.19 2.74
CA PRO A 115 7.29 -22.37 3.63
C PRO A 115 6.66 -21.16 2.91
N ILE A 116 5.41 -20.83 3.25
CA ILE A 116 4.63 -19.79 2.59
C ILE A 116 4.07 -18.82 3.62
N VAL A 117 4.35 -17.54 3.45
CA VAL A 117 3.71 -16.44 4.20
C VAL A 117 2.96 -15.55 3.20
N LEU A 118 1.72 -15.18 3.51
CA LEU A 118 0.93 -14.25 2.70
C LEU A 118 0.81 -12.91 3.42
N ILE A 119 0.89 -11.82 2.66
CA ILE A 119 0.67 -10.45 3.15
C ILE A 119 -0.68 -9.95 2.64
N GLU A 120 -1.55 -9.52 3.54
CA GLU A 120 -2.85 -8.94 3.18
C GLU A 120 -3.01 -7.55 3.79
N PRO A 121 -2.85 -6.51 2.98
CA PRO A 121 -2.92 -5.14 3.45
C PRO A 121 -4.36 -4.60 3.59
N ASN A 122 -5.33 -5.17 2.88
CA ASN A 122 -6.69 -4.63 2.82
C ASN A 122 -7.62 -5.21 3.88
N VAL A 123 -8.67 -4.47 4.20
CA VAL A 123 -9.79 -4.94 5.06
C VAL A 123 -10.56 -6.07 4.37
N ILE A 124 -10.85 -5.93 3.09
CA ILE A 124 -11.39 -7.01 2.27
C ILE A 124 -10.20 -7.73 1.62
N PRO A 125 -9.90 -8.97 2.03
CA PRO A 125 -8.79 -9.69 1.48
C PRO A 125 -8.92 -9.92 -0.03
N GLY A 126 -7.79 -9.81 -0.72
CA GLY A 126 -7.72 -10.10 -2.13
C GLY A 126 -8.12 -11.56 -2.43
N ARG A 127 -8.87 -11.77 -3.53
CA ARG A 127 -9.36 -13.10 -3.94
C ARG A 127 -8.24 -14.14 -4.08
N ALA A 128 -7.04 -13.70 -4.45
CA ALA A 128 -5.87 -14.58 -4.52
C ALA A 128 -5.48 -15.07 -3.12
N ASN A 129 -5.36 -14.17 -2.14
CA ASN A 129 -4.99 -14.52 -0.77
C ASN A 129 -6.03 -15.43 -0.11
N LEU A 130 -7.34 -15.18 -0.31
CA LEU A 130 -8.41 -16.05 0.19
C LEU A 130 -8.34 -17.48 -0.39
N LYS A 131 -7.90 -17.62 -1.66
CA LYS A 131 -7.71 -18.94 -2.25
C LYS A 131 -6.44 -19.63 -1.78
N MET A 132 -5.39 -18.85 -1.51
CA MET A 132 -4.08 -19.35 -1.13
C MET A 132 -3.95 -19.61 0.39
N GLU A 133 -4.84 -19.09 1.25
CA GLU A 133 -4.76 -19.26 2.71
C GLU A 133 -4.58 -20.71 3.15
N ARG A 134 -5.23 -21.65 2.45
CA ARG A 134 -5.14 -23.10 2.76
C ARG A 134 -3.77 -23.72 2.53
N TRP A 135 -2.91 -23.07 1.80
CA TRP A 135 -1.54 -23.50 1.50
C TRP A 135 -0.50 -22.71 2.28
N ALA A 136 -0.90 -21.59 2.86
CA ALA A 136 -0.02 -20.72 3.62
C ALA A 136 0.24 -21.27 5.02
N ASP A 137 1.46 -21.08 5.50
CA ASP A 137 1.84 -21.35 6.89
C ASP A 137 1.42 -20.21 7.81
N ALA A 138 1.42 -18.98 7.28
CA ALA A 138 0.87 -17.81 7.95
C ALA A 138 0.29 -16.80 6.96
N VAL A 139 -0.74 -16.06 7.40
CA VAL A 139 -1.30 -14.89 6.72
C VAL A 139 -1.14 -13.68 7.64
N LEU A 140 -0.48 -12.63 7.15
CA LEU A 140 -0.19 -11.42 7.92
C LEU A 140 -1.07 -10.27 7.43
N CYS A 141 -1.96 -9.79 8.29
CA CYS A 141 -2.97 -8.78 7.97
C CYS A 141 -2.63 -7.42 8.56
N HIS A 142 -3.23 -6.37 8.01
CA HIS A 142 -3.19 -5.04 8.61
C HIS A 142 -4.25 -4.88 9.71
N TRP A 143 -5.48 -5.36 9.48
CA TRP A 143 -6.66 -5.11 10.30
C TRP A 143 -7.17 -6.37 11.00
N GLU A 144 -7.71 -6.21 12.20
CA GLU A 144 -8.41 -7.30 12.91
C GLU A 144 -9.67 -7.75 12.14
N SER A 145 -10.33 -6.83 11.46
CA SER A 145 -11.47 -7.11 10.60
C SER A 145 -11.11 -7.98 9.40
N SER A 146 -9.88 -7.85 8.85
CA SER A 146 -9.36 -8.75 7.81
C SER A 146 -9.13 -10.15 8.33
N LYS A 147 -8.56 -10.29 9.54
CA LYS A 147 -8.27 -11.58 10.17
C LYS A 147 -9.52 -12.47 10.24
N LYS A 148 -10.66 -11.88 10.61
CA LYS A 148 -11.94 -12.61 10.72
C LYS A 148 -12.45 -13.18 9.39
N ARG A 149 -11.89 -12.76 8.26
CA ARG A 149 -12.32 -13.21 6.91
C ARG A 149 -11.56 -14.44 6.42
N PHE A 150 -10.42 -14.74 7.02
CA PHE A 150 -9.67 -15.97 6.76
C PHE A 150 -10.21 -17.10 7.63
N LYS A 151 -10.30 -18.30 7.04
CA LYS A 151 -10.90 -19.48 7.68
C LYS A 151 -9.87 -20.57 8.00
N LYS A 152 -8.68 -20.48 7.41
CA LYS A 152 -7.65 -21.51 7.49
C LYS A 152 -6.28 -20.88 7.77
N GLY A 153 -5.42 -21.68 8.39
CA GLY A 153 -4.06 -21.31 8.68
C GLY A 153 -3.91 -20.37 9.89
N GLU A 154 -2.68 -20.02 10.18
CA GLU A 154 -2.34 -19.03 11.20
C GLU A 154 -2.51 -17.62 10.64
N VAL A 155 -3.34 -16.81 11.26
CA VAL A 155 -3.57 -15.41 10.84
C VAL A 155 -3.14 -14.47 11.95
N ALA A 156 -2.20 -13.58 11.66
CA ALA A 156 -1.68 -12.59 12.60
C ALA A 156 -1.88 -11.15 12.08
N VAL A 157 -2.13 -10.23 12.99
CA VAL A 157 -2.23 -8.80 12.67
C VAL A 157 -0.89 -8.13 12.96
N THR A 158 -0.11 -7.89 11.90
CA THR A 158 1.22 -7.27 11.99
C THR A 158 1.22 -5.79 11.61
N GLY A 159 0.25 -5.35 10.84
CA GLY A 159 0.27 -4.08 10.12
C GLY A 159 0.81 -4.23 8.70
N VAL A 160 0.66 -3.16 7.91
CA VAL A 160 1.30 -3.02 6.59
C VAL A 160 2.60 -2.26 6.77
N PRO A 161 3.74 -2.82 6.35
CA PRO A 161 5.00 -2.10 6.32
C PRO A 161 4.91 -0.86 5.42
N ILE A 162 5.32 0.27 5.96
CA ILE A 162 5.44 1.54 5.25
C ILE A 162 6.91 1.85 4.97
N ARG A 163 7.17 2.76 4.05
CA ARG A 163 8.54 3.21 3.74
C ARG A 163 9.20 3.83 4.97
N SER A 164 10.47 3.49 5.25
CA SER A 164 11.22 3.98 6.42
C SER A 164 11.25 5.52 6.50
N GLY A 165 11.52 6.20 5.39
CA GLY A 165 11.56 7.66 5.33
C GLY A 165 10.29 8.41 5.77
N ILE A 166 9.12 7.73 5.82
CA ILE A 166 7.88 8.35 6.30
C ILE A 166 7.93 8.65 7.81
N LEU A 167 8.57 7.78 8.60
CA LEU A 167 8.71 7.97 10.04
C LEU A 167 9.98 8.74 10.43
N GLU A 168 11.07 8.52 9.73
CA GLU A 168 12.38 9.13 10.01
C GLU A 168 12.35 10.64 9.81
N ASN A 169 11.68 11.13 8.77
CA ASN A 169 11.54 12.56 8.49
C ASN A 169 10.69 13.34 9.52
N GLN A 170 10.23 12.68 10.60
CA GLN A 170 9.47 13.38 11.66
C GLN A 170 10.35 14.24 12.59
N THR A 171 11.67 14.10 12.55
CA THR A 171 12.58 14.73 13.53
C THR A 171 13.24 16.04 13.07
N GLU A 172 13.34 16.31 11.76
CA GLU A 172 13.98 17.53 11.25
C GLU A 172 13.01 18.47 10.54
N VAL A 173 12.79 19.66 11.14
CA VAL A 173 11.89 20.72 10.61
C VAL A 173 12.60 21.60 9.57
N ASP A 174 13.94 21.56 9.51
CA ASP A 174 14.73 22.58 8.82
C ASP A 174 14.77 22.49 7.28
N ASN A 175 14.30 21.38 6.70
CA ASN A 175 14.30 21.21 5.25
C ASN A 175 12.87 21.20 4.69
N ASN A 176 12.33 22.41 4.43
CA ASN A 176 11.02 22.53 3.75
C ASN A 176 11.22 22.63 2.23
N PRO A 177 11.17 21.50 1.50
CA PRO A 177 11.46 21.45 0.06
C PRO A 177 10.34 22.07 -0.78
N PHE A 178 9.22 22.44 -0.18
CA PHE A 178 8.04 22.95 -0.86
C PHE A 178 8.00 24.47 -0.98
N GLY A 179 8.87 25.20 -0.27
CA GLY A 179 8.84 26.66 -0.20
C GLY A 179 7.55 27.22 0.44
N LEU A 180 6.89 26.41 1.27
CA LEU A 180 5.66 26.77 1.98
C LEU A 180 5.97 27.21 3.41
N ASP A 181 5.08 27.98 4.02
CA ASP A 181 5.22 28.49 5.38
C ASP A 181 4.69 27.47 6.39
N SER A 182 5.51 27.01 7.33
CA SER A 182 5.13 26.04 8.35
C SER A 182 4.07 26.54 9.36
N GLN A 183 3.83 27.85 9.40
CA GLN A 183 2.82 28.48 10.28
C GLN A 183 1.45 28.61 9.62
N LYS A 184 1.35 28.27 8.34
CA LYS A 184 0.10 28.36 7.58
C LYS A 184 -0.57 27.00 7.44
N LYS A 185 -1.88 27.00 7.23
CA LYS A 185 -2.66 25.78 6.98
C LYS A 185 -2.30 25.16 5.65
N THR A 186 -1.83 23.92 5.65
CA THR A 186 -1.43 23.20 4.45
C THR A 186 -2.37 22.04 4.15
N LEU A 187 -2.94 22.07 2.95
CA LEU A 187 -3.75 20.97 2.41
C LEU A 187 -2.94 20.14 1.42
N LEU A 188 -2.77 18.85 1.71
CA LEU A 188 -2.19 17.89 0.77
C LEU A 188 -3.28 17.24 -0.07
N ILE A 189 -3.14 17.29 -1.39
CA ILE A 189 -4.05 16.65 -2.35
C ILE A 189 -3.27 15.62 -3.15
N MET A 190 -3.72 14.34 -3.12
CA MET A 190 -3.07 13.28 -3.87
C MET A 190 -4.03 12.18 -4.32
N GLY A 191 -3.83 11.71 -5.55
CA GLY A 191 -4.64 10.64 -6.15
C GLY A 191 -4.02 9.24 -6.08
N GLY A 192 -2.84 9.10 -5.46
CA GLY A 192 -1.96 7.92 -5.57
C GLY A 192 -1.05 8.00 -6.80
N SER A 193 -0.24 6.95 -7.05
CA SER A 193 0.84 6.95 -8.06
C SER A 193 0.39 7.25 -9.51
N GLN A 194 -0.87 7.02 -9.85
CA GLN A 194 -1.43 7.30 -11.17
C GLN A 194 -2.14 8.66 -11.24
N GLY A 195 -2.26 9.36 -10.11
CA GLY A 195 -3.12 10.51 -9.98
C GLY A 195 -4.61 10.13 -9.91
N ALA A 196 -5.48 11.12 -9.70
CA ALA A 196 -6.94 10.93 -9.70
C ALA A 196 -7.62 12.15 -10.34
N GLN A 197 -7.84 12.09 -11.64
CA GLN A 197 -8.39 13.21 -12.42
C GLN A 197 -9.67 13.82 -11.82
N THR A 198 -10.59 12.96 -11.32
CA THR A 198 -11.81 13.45 -10.67
C THR A 198 -11.51 14.27 -9.42
N ILE A 199 -10.58 13.82 -8.58
CA ILE A 199 -10.15 14.55 -7.39
C ILE A 199 -9.50 15.87 -7.81
N ASN A 200 -8.54 15.82 -8.75
CA ASN A 200 -7.85 16.99 -9.24
C ASN A 200 -8.84 18.05 -9.72
N LYS A 201 -9.77 17.67 -10.63
CA LYS A 201 -10.76 18.58 -11.21
C LYS A 201 -11.64 19.26 -10.15
N VAL A 202 -12.18 18.48 -9.22
CA VAL A 202 -13.04 19.03 -8.17
C VAL A 202 -12.25 19.94 -7.23
N MET A 203 -11.05 19.55 -6.85
CA MET A 203 -10.20 20.38 -6.00
C MET A 203 -9.82 21.70 -6.67
N LEU A 204 -9.41 21.68 -7.94
CA LEU A 204 -9.07 22.90 -8.69
C LEU A 204 -10.25 23.87 -8.78
N GLN A 205 -11.48 23.37 -8.97
CA GLN A 205 -12.70 24.18 -8.95
C GLN A 205 -13.03 24.74 -7.55
N SER A 206 -12.59 24.07 -6.48
CA SER A 206 -12.82 24.48 -5.10
C SER A 206 -11.86 25.57 -4.60
N ILE A 207 -10.68 25.70 -5.20
CA ILE A 207 -9.58 26.55 -4.72
C ILE A 207 -9.99 28.02 -4.53
N PRO A 208 -10.66 28.72 -5.46
CA PRO A 208 -10.98 30.14 -5.29
C PRO A 208 -11.84 30.40 -4.04
N LYS A 209 -12.82 29.53 -3.78
CA LYS A 209 -13.69 29.64 -2.61
C LYS A 209 -12.98 29.22 -1.32
N LEU A 210 -12.12 28.17 -1.37
CA LEU A 210 -11.31 27.76 -0.24
C LEU A 210 -10.34 28.85 0.21
N GLN A 211 -9.69 29.53 -0.73
CA GLN A 211 -8.78 30.64 -0.42
C GLN A 211 -9.48 31.81 0.30
N THR A 212 -10.74 32.04 -0.02
CA THR A 212 -11.58 33.05 0.67
C THR A 212 -11.94 32.61 2.09
N LEU A 213 -12.31 31.32 2.28
CA LEU A 213 -12.76 30.80 3.57
C LEU A 213 -11.61 30.48 4.53
N VAL A 214 -10.43 30.17 4.00
CA VAL A 214 -9.21 29.84 4.75
C VAL A 214 -8.07 30.75 4.24
N PRO A 215 -7.95 32.00 4.69
CA PRO A 215 -6.98 32.97 4.15
C PRO A 215 -5.50 32.56 4.30
N SER A 216 -5.20 31.71 5.28
CA SER A 216 -3.86 31.16 5.49
C SER A 216 -3.60 29.88 4.68
N LEU A 217 -4.48 29.47 3.77
CA LEU A 217 -4.35 28.22 3.04
C LEU A 217 -3.18 28.22 2.07
N GLN A 218 -2.45 27.14 2.09
CA GLN A 218 -1.46 26.76 1.08
C GLN A 218 -1.63 25.31 0.68
N ILE A 219 -1.12 24.92 -0.47
CA ILE A 219 -1.43 23.63 -1.10
C ILE A 219 -0.19 22.87 -1.47
N ILE A 220 -0.19 21.57 -1.19
CA ILE A 220 0.68 20.58 -1.86
C ILE A 220 -0.24 19.73 -2.74
N HIS A 221 -0.05 19.74 -4.06
CA HIS A 221 -0.87 18.96 -4.98
C HIS A 221 -0.03 17.99 -5.82
N LEU A 222 -0.17 16.69 -5.53
CA LEU A 222 0.46 15.60 -6.29
C LEU A 222 -0.55 15.07 -7.30
N THR A 223 -0.54 15.65 -8.49
CA THR A 223 -1.62 15.52 -9.48
C THR A 223 -1.61 14.21 -10.26
N GLY A 224 -0.45 13.52 -10.33
CA GLY A 224 -0.18 12.54 -11.36
C GLY A 224 0.10 13.23 -12.71
N LYS A 225 0.64 12.45 -13.65
CA LYS A 225 1.11 12.95 -14.95
C LYS A 225 0.06 13.76 -15.72
N HIS A 226 -1.20 13.29 -15.73
CA HIS A 226 -2.25 13.89 -16.58
C HIS A 226 -2.91 15.14 -15.98
N GLY A 227 -2.69 15.46 -14.71
CA GLY A 227 -3.30 16.63 -14.07
C GLY A 227 -2.34 17.80 -13.82
N TYR A 228 -1.05 17.62 -14.12
CA TYR A 228 -0.01 18.58 -13.72
C TYR A 228 -0.16 19.95 -14.40
N GLN A 229 -0.31 19.97 -15.70
CA GLN A 229 -0.36 21.22 -16.45
C GLN A 229 -1.60 22.07 -16.07
N GLU A 230 -2.78 21.44 -16.02
CA GLU A 230 -4.01 22.09 -15.61
C GLU A 230 -3.91 22.66 -14.19
N ALA A 231 -3.37 21.88 -13.24
CA ALA A 231 -3.20 22.33 -11.88
C ALA A 231 -2.25 23.54 -11.78
N LYS A 232 -1.13 23.50 -12.49
CA LYS A 232 -0.15 24.59 -12.51
C LYS A 232 -0.76 25.90 -13.03
N GLU A 233 -1.55 25.84 -14.09
CA GLU A 233 -2.25 27.01 -14.65
C GLU A 233 -3.25 27.60 -13.66
N VAL A 234 -4.09 26.76 -13.02
CA VAL A 234 -5.08 27.22 -12.05
C VAL A 234 -4.41 27.86 -10.83
N TYR A 235 -3.40 27.24 -10.24
CA TYR A 235 -2.71 27.79 -9.07
C TYR A 235 -1.97 29.11 -9.38
N ASN A 236 -1.33 29.23 -10.54
CA ASN A 236 -0.72 30.47 -10.99
C ASN A 236 -1.75 31.59 -11.15
N GLY A 237 -2.95 31.29 -11.64
CA GLY A 237 -4.04 32.24 -11.81
C GLY A 237 -4.69 32.70 -10.50
N THR A 238 -4.67 31.87 -9.46
CA THR A 238 -5.27 32.18 -8.15
C THR A 238 -4.33 32.89 -7.19
N GLY A 239 -3.02 32.85 -7.43
CA GLY A 239 -2.01 33.43 -6.54
C GLY A 239 -1.90 32.74 -5.17
N ILE A 240 -2.53 31.56 -4.98
CA ILE A 240 -2.37 30.78 -3.76
C ILE A 240 -0.98 30.17 -3.69
N ASN A 241 -0.35 30.24 -2.51
CA ASN A 241 0.96 29.60 -2.32
C ASN A 241 0.82 28.07 -2.47
N SER A 242 1.50 27.48 -3.44
CA SER A 242 1.30 26.07 -3.77
C SER A 242 2.56 25.41 -4.32
N PHE A 243 2.74 24.14 -3.94
CA PHE A 243 3.67 23.21 -4.57
C PHE A 243 2.89 22.21 -5.42
N VAL A 244 3.17 22.17 -6.71
CA VAL A 244 2.50 21.26 -7.66
C VAL A 244 3.52 20.35 -8.30
N SER A 245 3.28 19.05 -8.27
CA SER A 245 4.12 18.05 -8.90
C SER A 245 3.32 16.88 -9.46
N GLU A 246 3.84 16.22 -10.49
CA GLU A 246 3.27 14.96 -10.97
C GLU A 246 3.37 13.86 -9.91
N PHE A 247 4.52 13.80 -9.27
CA PHE A 247 4.86 12.81 -8.26
C PHE A 247 5.95 13.35 -7.33
N TYR A 248 5.93 12.91 -6.08
CA TYR A 248 6.95 13.29 -5.11
C TYR A 248 7.44 12.06 -4.34
N ASN A 249 8.75 11.81 -4.36
CA ASN A 249 9.33 10.60 -3.77
C ASN A 249 9.25 10.60 -2.24
N ASP A 250 9.59 11.74 -1.62
CA ASP A 250 9.55 11.90 -0.16
C ASP A 250 8.18 12.39 0.31
N ILE A 251 7.20 11.51 0.21
CA ILE A 251 5.85 11.80 0.68
C ILE A 251 5.79 12.07 2.20
N GLY A 252 6.77 11.57 2.96
CA GLY A 252 6.89 11.82 4.39
C GLY A 252 7.00 13.32 4.70
N ALA A 253 7.82 14.06 3.94
CA ALA A 253 7.93 15.50 4.07
C ALA A 253 6.61 16.22 3.76
N ALA A 254 5.87 15.76 2.73
CA ALA A 254 4.57 16.33 2.39
C ALA A 254 3.52 16.10 3.50
N TYR A 255 3.45 14.88 4.04
CA TYR A 255 2.57 14.59 5.18
C TYR A 255 2.91 15.44 6.41
N LYS A 256 4.19 15.61 6.71
CA LYS A 256 4.66 16.36 7.88
C LYS A 256 4.24 17.82 7.85
N LEU A 257 4.34 18.47 6.68
CA LEU A 257 3.98 19.89 6.53
C LEU A 257 2.45 20.08 6.48
N SER A 258 1.66 19.04 6.28
CA SER A 258 0.24 19.17 6.01
C SER A 258 -0.63 19.00 7.25
N ASP A 259 -1.69 19.82 7.34
CA ASP A 259 -2.71 19.74 8.40
C ASP A 259 -3.83 18.76 8.04
N LEU A 260 -4.10 18.60 6.74
CA LEU A 260 -5.18 17.76 6.23
C LEU A 260 -4.75 17.12 4.91
N VAL A 261 -5.11 15.86 4.69
CA VAL A 261 -4.88 15.19 3.40
C VAL A 261 -6.19 14.79 2.73
N ILE A 262 -6.28 15.02 1.43
CA ILE A 262 -7.33 14.46 0.55
C ILE A 262 -6.68 13.40 -0.33
N SER A 263 -7.15 12.15 -0.24
CA SER A 263 -6.52 11.06 -1.01
C SER A 263 -7.46 9.91 -1.35
N ARG A 264 -6.97 8.99 -2.20
CA ARG A 264 -7.53 7.64 -2.31
C ARG A 264 -7.22 6.85 -1.03
N SER A 265 -8.01 5.79 -0.79
CA SER A 265 -7.91 4.95 0.41
C SER A 265 -7.26 3.58 0.13
N GLY A 266 -6.14 3.60 -0.61
CA GLY A 266 -5.30 2.41 -0.74
C GLY A 266 -4.72 2.00 0.62
N ALA A 267 -4.49 0.70 0.82
CA ALA A 267 -4.05 0.19 2.12
C ALA A 267 -2.74 0.82 2.62
N ASN A 268 -1.77 1.07 1.74
CA ASN A 268 -0.54 1.75 2.13
C ASN A 268 -0.78 3.21 2.51
N THR A 269 -1.62 3.91 1.74
CA THR A 269 -2.00 5.30 2.06
C THR A 269 -2.63 5.39 3.45
N ILE A 270 -3.52 4.46 3.79
CA ILE A 270 -4.12 4.39 5.13
C ILE A 270 -3.05 4.10 6.19
N ALA A 271 -2.15 3.15 5.94
CA ALA A 271 -1.06 2.85 6.85
C ALA A 271 -0.12 4.05 7.06
N GLU A 272 0.18 4.81 6.01
CA GLU A 272 0.98 6.04 6.06
C GLU A 272 0.25 7.15 6.83
N ILE A 273 -1.03 7.41 6.54
CA ILE A 273 -1.88 8.39 7.22
C ILE A 273 -1.93 8.11 8.72
N THR A 274 -2.15 6.85 9.11
CA THR A 274 -2.19 6.48 10.54
C THR A 274 -0.82 6.60 11.20
N ALA A 275 0.25 6.22 10.51
CA ALA A 275 1.62 6.28 11.05
C ALA A 275 2.08 7.71 11.32
N VAL A 276 1.77 8.64 10.43
CA VAL A 276 2.05 10.07 10.60
C VAL A 276 1.04 10.71 11.56
N GLY A 277 -0.18 10.22 11.59
CA GLY A 277 -1.28 10.76 12.37
C GLY A 277 -1.96 11.96 11.72
N ILE A 278 -1.94 12.07 10.38
CA ILE A 278 -2.56 13.20 9.69
C ILE A 278 -4.08 13.01 9.54
N PRO A 279 -4.92 14.05 9.79
CA PRO A 279 -6.34 14.03 9.46
C PRO A 279 -6.59 13.82 7.97
N ALA A 280 -7.64 13.09 7.59
CA ALA A 280 -7.85 12.72 6.21
C ALA A 280 -9.30 12.87 5.73
N ILE A 281 -9.46 13.29 4.47
CA ILE A 281 -10.67 13.10 3.68
C ILE A 281 -10.35 12.03 2.64
N LEU A 282 -11.01 10.90 2.74
CA LEU A 282 -10.75 9.72 1.92
C LEU A 282 -11.80 9.60 0.81
N ILE A 283 -11.33 9.48 -0.42
CA ILE A 283 -12.13 9.32 -1.61
C ILE A 283 -11.85 7.97 -2.23
N PRO A 284 -12.59 6.90 -1.83
CA PRO A 284 -12.37 5.56 -2.32
C PRO A 284 -12.48 5.48 -3.85
N TYR A 285 -11.60 4.68 -4.48
CA TYR A 285 -11.70 4.42 -5.91
C TYR A 285 -12.91 3.54 -6.21
N PRO A 286 -13.89 4.00 -7.02
CA PRO A 286 -15.19 3.31 -7.17
C PRO A 286 -15.09 1.97 -7.89
N TYR A 287 -14.04 1.77 -8.69
CA TYR A 287 -13.81 0.51 -9.42
C TYR A 287 -12.83 -0.42 -8.72
N ALA A 288 -12.57 -0.20 -7.43
CA ALA A 288 -11.73 -1.07 -6.63
C ALA A 288 -12.39 -2.45 -6.47
N THR A 289 -11.64 -3.51 -6.77
CA THR A 289 -12.15 -4.89 -6.66
C THR A 289 -12.76 -5.14 -5.29
N ASP A 290 -13.97 -5.69 -5.24
CA ASP A 290 -14.72 -5.99 -4.02
C ASP A 290 -14.84 -4.76 -3.09
N ASN A 291 -14.77 -3.55 -3.67
CA ASN A 291 -14.88 -2.26 -2.98
C ASN A 291 -13.89 -2.09 -1.80
N HIS A 292 -12.70 -2.73 -1.91
CA HIS A 292 -11.73 -2.78 -0.81
C HIS A 292 -11.28 -1.40 -0.33
N GLN A 293 -11.19 -0.38 -1.23
CA GLN A 293 -10.82 0.97 -0.81
C GLN A 293 -11.88 1.62 0.09
N TYR A 294 -13.16 1.40 -0.17
CA TYR A 294 -14.21 1.89 0.72
C TYR A 294 -14.07 1.28 2.13
N TRP A 295 -13.84 -0.02 2.22
CA TRP A 295 -13.68 -0.69 3.50
C TRP A 295 -12.41 -0.29 4.23
N ASN A 296 -11.32 -0.04 3.53
CA ASN A 296 -10.11 0.54 4.12
C ASN A 296 -10.39 1.93 4.71
N ALA A 297 -11.11 2.80 3.96
CA ALA A 297 -11.51 4.11 4.44
C ALA A 297 -12.48 4.02 5.65
N TYR A 298 -13.37 3.05 5.63
CA TYR A 298 -14.37 2.85 6.68
C TYR A 298 -13.74 2.52 8.04
N GLU A 299 -12.70 1.70 8.08
CA GLU A 299 -11.97 1.40 9.33
C GLU A 299 -11.47 2.69 10.00
N LEU A 300 -10.91 3.60 9.21
CA LEU A 300 -10.39 4.87 9.73
C LEU A 300 -11.50 5.86 10.07
N SER A 301 -12.52 5.94 9.22
CA SER A 301 -13.65 6.86 9.40
C SER A 301 -14.53 6.46 10.57
N SER A 302 -14.81 5.18 10.76
CA SER A 302 -15.61 4.68 11.88
C SER A 302 -14.95 4.92 13.24
N ALA A 303 -13.63 5.00 13.27
CA ALA A 303 -12.88 5.39 14.45
C ALA A 303 -12.83 6.92 14.66
N GLY A 304 -13.22 7.73 13.67
CA GLY A 304 -13.17 9.20 13.73
C GLY A 304 -11.89 9.83 13.17
N GLY A 305 -10.97 9.04 12.61
CA GLY A 305 -9.68 9.52 12.07
C GLY A 305 -9.75 10.09 10.66
N ALA A 306 -10.87 9.87 9.95
CA ALA A 306 -11.06 10.37 8.60
C ALA A 306 -12.54 10.66 8.29
N LEU A 307 -12.79 11.44 7.24
CA LEU A 307 -14.09 11.53 6.60
C LEU A 307 -14.07 10.79 5.26
N ILE A 308 -15.18 10.18 4.87
CA ILE A 308 -15.34 9.54 3.56
C ILE A 308 -16.23 10.40 2.68
N ILE A 309 -15.79 10.67 1.47
CA ILE A 309 -16.62 11.21 0.39
C ILE A 309 -16.55 10.21 -0.76
N LYS A 310 -17.69 9.66 -1.17
CA LYS A 310 -17.71 8.79 -2.35
C LYS A 310 -17.48 9.62 -3.61
N GLN A 311 -16.85 9.01 -4.62
CA GLN A 311 -16.51 9.74 -5.84
C GLN A 311 -17.75 10.32 -6.56
N GLU A 312 -18.87 9.62 -6.54
CA GLU A 312 -20.15 10.11 -7.08
C GLU A 312 -20.76 11.29 -6.32
N GLU A 313 -20.30 11.51 -5.09
CA GLU A 313 -20.73 12.60 -4.22
C GLU A 313 -19.74 13.78 -4.22
N LEU A 314 -18.68 13.69 -5.03
CA LEU A 314 -17.70 14.76 -5.17
C LEU A 314 -18.31 15.95 -5.92
N ASP A 315 -18.51 17.02 -5.18
CA ASP A 315 -18.97 18.30 -5.65
C ASP A 315 -18.09 19.41 -5.09
N PRO A 316 -17.72 20.45 -5.89
CA PRO A 316 -16.84 21.51 -5.44
C PRO A 316 -17.36 22.29 -4.22
N GLU A 317 -18.67 22.54 -4.11
CA GLU A 317 -19.23 23.26 -2.98
C GLU A 317 -19.19 22.42 -1.70
N ARG A 318 -19.60 21.15 -1.80
CA ARG A 318 -19.54 20.20 -0.68
C ARG A 318 -18.13 20.01 -0.16
N VAL A 319 -17.16 19.79 -1.08
CA VAL A 319 -15.76 19.62 -0.72
C VAL A 319 -15.21 20.89 -0.07
N THR A 320 -15.47 22.05 -0.66
CA THR A 320 -15.08 23.34 -0.09
C THR A 320 -15.56 23.50 1.34
N LYS A 321 -16.86 23.23 1.60
CA LYS A 321 -17.42 23.32 2.95
C LYS A 321 -16.72 22.39 3.93
N ILE A 322 -16.57 21.10 3.58
CA ILE A 322 -15.97 20.11 4.47
C ILE A 322 -14.50 20.45 4.76
N VAL A 323 -13.74 20.87 3.74
CA VAL A 323 -12.33 21.23 3.90
C VAL A 323 -12.16 22.49 4.75
N SER A 324 -12.95 23.55 4.50
CA SER A 324 -12.88 24.76 5.30
C SER A 324 -13.29 24.51 6.76
N ASP A 325 -14.38 23.77 6.99
CA ASP A 325 -14.86 23.44 8.34
C ASP A 325 -13.82 22.64 9.14
N LEU A 326 -13.05 21.75 8.49
CA LEU A 326 -11.98 21.02 9.14
C LEU A 326 -10.76 21.89 9.39
N LEU A 327 -10.25 22.61 8.38
CA LEU A 327 -9.04 23.42 8.51
C LEU A 327 -9.18 24.57 9.50
N MET A 328 -10.39 25.06 9.72
CA MET A 328 -10.71 26.13 10.69
C MET A 328 -11.05 25.59 12.08
N ASN A 329 -11.00 24.27 12.30
CA ASN A 329 -11.31 23.64 13.58
C ASN A 329 -10.11 22.83 14.09
N ASP A 330 -9.20 23.49 14.80
CA ASP A 330 -7.98 22.87 15.32
C ASP A 330 -8.26 21.73 16.31
N GLU A 331 -9.28 21.85 17.16
CA GLU A 331 -9.65 20.80 18.10
C GLU A 331 -10.03 19.51 17.40
N ARG A 332 -10.85 19.63 16.35
CA ARG A 332 -11.25 18.48 15.53
C ARG A 332 -10.08 17.85 14.78
N LEU A 333 -9.18 18.66 14.22
CA LEU A 333 -7.97 18.16 13.57
C LEU A 333 -7.09 17.42 14.57
N ASP A 334 -6.92 17.94 15.80
CA ASP A 334 -6.11 17.30 16.83
C ASP A 334 -6.72 15.99 17.33
N ASP A 335 -8.02 15.90 17.44
CA ASP A 335 -8.69 14.65 17.80
C ASP A 335 -8.53 13.59 16.71
N MET A 336 -8.68 13.99 15.43
CA MET A 336 -8.41 13.11 14.29
C MET A 336 -6.94 12.63 14.29
N LYS A 337 -5.98 13.51 14.60
CA LYS A 337 -4.56 13.16 14.73
C LYS A 337 -4.33 12.11 15.82
N LYS A 338 -4.90 12.31 17.02
CA LYS A 338 -4.78 11.35 18.14
C LYS A 338 -5.35 9.98 17.76
N ILE A 339 -6.53 9.96 17.14
CA ILE A 339 -7.18 8.73 16.68
C ILE A 339 -6.30 8.00 15.66
N ASN A 340 -5.81 8.71 14.63
CA ASN A 340 -4.96 8.11 13.60
C ASN A 340 -3.70 7.51 14.20
N ARG A 341 -3.03 8.21 15.11
CA ARG A 341 -1.85 7.69 15.80
C ARG A 341 -2.16 6.45 16.65
N SER A 342 -3.33 6.37 17.28
CA SER A 342 -3.74 5.20 18.07
C SER A 342 -3.95 3.94 17.21
N LEU A 343 -4.31 4.11 15.94
CA LEU A 343 -4.48 3.03 14.95
C LEU A 343 -3.16 2.63 14.26
N SER A 344 -2.11 3.41 14.47
CA SER A 344 -0.82 3.22 13.83
C SER A 344 -0.16 1.89 14.19
N LYS A 345 0.57 1.34 13.22
CA LYS A 345 1.40 0.14 13.39
C LYS A 345 2.83 0.41 12.91
N PRO A 346 3.57 1.32 13.58
CA PRO A 346 4.86 1.81 13.08
C PRO A 346 5.92 0.72 12.95
N PHE A 347 5.84 -0.35 13.75
CA PHE A 347 6.77 -1.48 13.72
C PHE A 347 6.28 -2.65 12.86
N ALA A 348 5.43 -2.39 11.85
CA ALA A 348 4.85 -3.44 11.03
C ALA A 348 5.92 -4.27 10.29
N ALA A 349 6.94 -3.63 9.71
CA ALA A 349 8.03 -4.33 9.03
C ALA A 349 8.74 -5.32 9.98
N ALA A 350 9.10 -4.85 11.17
CA ALA A 350 9.73 -5.66 12.20
C ALA A 350 8.87 -6.87 12.60
N ARG A 351 7.59 -6.67 12.88
CA ARG A 351 6.65 -7.76 13.24
C ARG A 351 6.47 -8.77 12.12
N VAL A 352 6.43 -8.31 10.86
CA VAL A 352 6.37 -9.20 9.70
C VAL A 352 7.63 -10.06 9.62
N VAL A 353 8.81 -9.47 9.78
CA VAL A 353 10.09 -10.21 9.75
C VAL A 353 10.19 -11.20 10.92
N ASP A 354 9.77 -10.81 12.12
CA ASP A 354 9.73 -11.71 13.28
C ASP A 354 8.85 -12.93 12.99
N LYS A 355 7.68 -12.72 12.38
CA LYS A 355 6.75 -13.81 12.02
C LYS A 355 7.31 -14.71 10.91
N ILE A 356 8.00 -14.15 9.92
CA ILE A 356 8.72 -14.90 8.89
C ILE A 356 9.77 -15.80 9.56
N CYS A 357 10.57 -15.26 10.47
CA CYS A 357 11.59 -16.01 11.22
C CYS A 357 10.98 -17.13 12.08
N GLN A 358 9.87 -16.85 12.76
CA GLN A 358 9.13 -17.86 13.53
C GLN A 358 8.66 -19.01 12.63
N THR A 359 8.01 -18.70 11.50
CA THR A 359 7.52 -19.69 10.53
C THR A 359 8.66 -20.58 10.02
N LEU A 360 9.81 -20.00 9.72
CA LEU A 360 11.00 -20.75 9.30
C LEU A 360 11.50 -21.71 10.39
N LYS A 361 11.57 -21.26 11.65
CA LYS A 361 12.00 -22.10 12.78
C LYS A 361 11.06 -23.30 12.99
N GLU A 362 9.75 -23.05 13.00
CA GLU A 362 8.74 -24.10 13.19
C GLU A 362 8.78 -25.15 12.09
N LYS A 363 8.99 -24.74 10.83
CA LYS A 363 9.13 -25.68 9.71
C LYS A 363 10.40 -26.50 9.76
N LYS A 364 11.53 -25.92 10.17
CA LYS A 364 12.78 -26.67 10.36
C LYS A 364 12.63 -27.72 11.45
N VAL A 365 12.00 -27.39 12.57
CA VAL A 365 11.72 -28.34 13.66
C VAL A 365 10.82 -29.48 13.18
N LYS A 366 9.70 -29.18 12.52
CA LYS A 366 8.78 -30.19 11.97
C LYS A 366 9.48 -31.12 10.98
N LYS A 367 10.34 -30.59 10.11
CA LYS A 367 11.11 -31.37 9.14
C LYS A 367 12.08 -32.34 9.83
N ASN A 368 12.71 -31.91 10.92
CA ASN A 368 13.67 -32.76 11.66
C ASN A 368 12.96 -33.83 12.51
N VAL A 369 11.75 -33.58 13.00
CA VAL A 369 11.03 -34.51 13.88
C VAL A 369 10.20 -35.54 13.10
N PHE A 370 9.58 -35.16 11.99
CA PHE A 370 8.60 -36.03 11.31
C PHE A 370 9.02 -36.55 9.94
N GLY A 371 10.22 -36.24 9.44
CA GLY A 371 10.53 -36.57 8.05
C GLY A 371 9.53 -35.91 7.08
N PHE A 372 9.73 -36.06 5.78
CA PHE A 372 8.82 -35.48 4.77
C PHE A 372 7.46 -36.18 4.77
N VAL A 373 6.49 -35.74 5.60
CA VAL A 373 5.08 -36.09 5.42
C VAL A 373 4.26 -34.81 5.55
N ARG A 374 3.79 -34.23 4.42
CA ARG A 374 2.61 -33.38 4.43
C ARG A 374 1.40 -34.31 4.45
N PRO A 375 0.42 -34.18 5.37
CA PRO A 375 -0.87 -34.82 5.20
C PRO A 375 -1.55 -34.22 3.94
N VAL A 376 -2.11 -35.11 3.14
CA VAL A 376 -2.88 -34.84 1.92
C VAL A 376 -4.14 -34.03 2.24
#